data_2b0e4df5ee6efe99fb99d7d0fa0f8dca
#
_entry.id   2b0e4df5ee6efe99fb99d7d0fa0f8dca
#
_cell.length_a   1.000
_cell.length_b   1.000
_cell.length_c   1.000
_cell.angle_alpha   90.00
_cell.angle_beta   90.00
_cell.angle_gamma   90.00
#
_symmetry.space_group_name_H-M   'P 1'
#
loop_
_entity.id
_entity.type
_entity.pdbx_description
1 polymer ?
#
loop_
_entity_poly.entity_id
_entity_poly.type
_entity_poly.pdbx_seq_one_letter_code
_entity_poly.pdbx_strand_id
1 'polypeptide(L)'
;MKGVSVIIPAYNAERYIAVALESVSGQSRQVAEIIVVDDGSTDSTEEVVREGGGSIRLIKQDHNGAGAARNLGVRSAQGEYLAFLDADDLWEPEKVRVQTDVLITKPAVDMVFGHVRQFISPELDESVTSRLECPEAAMPGYHPGAMLIRREAFLRVGFFETGLKVGEFIDWYLKAIEAGLQSFILPQVVMLRRLHATNLVLREKQSQSEYARILKASLDRKRAARGTEKHA
;
A
#
# COMPACT_ATOMS: atom_id res chain seq x y z
N MET A 1 -19.18 -8.95 -11.90
CA MET A 1 -18.11 -9.25 -10.92
C MET A 1 -17.85 -7.97 -10.15
N LYS A 2 -17.82 -8.02 -8.84
CA LYS A 2 -17.39 -6.90 -8.01
C LYS A 2 -15.89 -6.71 -8.25
N GLY A 3 -15.48 -5.56 -8.77
CA GLY A 3 -14.11 -5.31 -9.20
C GLY A 3 -13.14 -4.95 -8.06
N VAL A 4 -12.05 -4.27 -8.41
CA VAL A 4 -11.01 -3.81 -7.48
C VAL A 4 -11.34 -2.40 -7.02
N SER A 5 -11.35 -2.16 -5.70
CA SER A 5 -11.31 -0.83 -5.11
C SER A 5 -9.85 -0.45 -4.86
N VAL A 6 -9.43 0.67 -5.41
CA VAL A 6 -8.09 1.21 -5.20
C VAL A 6 -8.16 2.32 -4.16
N ILE A 7 -7.32 2.26 -3.15
CA ILE A 7 -7.25 3.19 -2.03
C ILE A 7 -5.92 3.93 -2.08
N ILE A 8 -5.99 5.26 -2.16
CA ILE A 8 -4.82 6.14 -2.24
C ILE A 8 -4.85 7.10 -1.06
N PRO A 9 -4.04 6.87 0.00
CA PRO A 9 -3.84 7.87 1.02
C PRO A 9 -3.02 9.03 0.43
N ALA A 10 -3.44 10.26 0.66
CA ALA A 10 -2.75 11.45 0.18
C ALA A 10 -2.57 12.47 1.31
N TYR A 11 -1.37 13.04 1.41
CA TYR A 11 -1.06 14.16 2.29
C TYR A 11 0.05 15.00 1.66
N ASN A 12 -0.27 16.24 1.30
CA ASN A 12 0.63 17.17 0.62
C ASN A 12 1.32 16.50 -0.60
N ALA A 13 0.51 15.97 -1.51
CA ALA A 13 0.92 15.14 -2.64
C ALA A 13 0.68 15.82 -4.01
N GLU A 14 0.46 17.15 -4.06
CA GLU A 14 0.13 17.91 -5.27
C GLU A 14 1.05 17.59 -6.46
N ARG A 15 2.34 17.32 -6.18
CA ARG A 15 3.36 17.06 -7.21
C ARG A 15 3.21 15.70 -7.90
N TYR A 16 2.68 14.71 -7.20
CA TYR A 16 2.79 13.31 -7.64
C TYR A 16 1.44 12.65 -7.87
N ILE A 17 0.39 13.10 -7.19
CA ILE A 17 -0.91 12.42 -7.16
C ILE A 17 -1.54 12.27 -8.55
N ALA A 18 -1.36 13.25 -9.45
CA ALA A 18 -1.89 13.17 -10.81
C ALA A 18 -1.36 11.96 -11.57
N VAL A 19 -0.02 11.76 -11.56
CA VAL A 19 0.63 10.65 -12.26
C VAL A 19 0.31 9.31 -11.58
N ALA A 20 0.16 9.29 -10.26
CA ALA A 20 -0.30 8.12 -9.54
C ALA A 20 -1.71 7.71 -9.99
N LEU A 21 -2.65 8.65 -10.08
CA LEU A 21 -4.01 8.44 -10.58
C LEU A 21 -4.04 7.98 -12.03
N GLU A 22 -3.21 8.56 -12.90
CA GLU A 22 -3.05 8.13 -14.30
C GLU A 22 -2.58 6.68 -14.38
N SER A 23 -1.63 6.25 -13.53
CA SER A 23 -1.14 4.87 -13.49
C SER A 23 -2.22 3.85 -13.09
N VAL A 24 -3.19 4.28 -12.27
CA VAL A 24 -4.35 3.46 -11.89
C VAL A 24 -5.41 3.45 -12.99
N SER A 25 -5.72 4.62 -13.55
CA SER A 25 -6.73 4.74 -14.60
C SER A 25 -6.30 4.05 -15.90
N GLY A 26 -4.97 4.00 -16.16
CA GLY A 26 -4.35 3.34 -17.32
C GLY A 26 -4.19 1.83 -17.19
N GLN A 27 -4.74 1.19 -16.16
CA GLN A 27 -4.64 -0.27 -16.00
C GLN A 27 -5.33 -1.02 -17.14
N SER A 28 -4.68 -2.08 -17.65
CA SER A 28 -5.23 -2.93 -18.72
C SER A 28 -6.53 -3.64 -18.32
N ARG A 29 -6.71 -3.92 -17.04
CA ARG A 29 -7.99 -4.32 -16.44
C ARG A 29 -8.51 -3.16 -15.59
N GLN A 30 -9.62 -2.59 -15.99
CA GLN A 30 -10.24 -1.46 -15.30
C GLN A 30 -10.57 -1.77 -13.85
N VAL A 31 -10.31 -0.82 -12.97
CA VAL A 31 -10.71 -0.87 -11.56
C VAL A 31 -12.18 -0.45 -11.40
N ALA A 32 -12.84 -0.91 -10.34
CA ALA A 32 -14.25 -0.58 -10.10
C ALA A 32 -14.42 0.83 -9.54
N GLU A 33 -13.48 1.28 -8.73
CA GLU A 33 -13.48 2.60 -8.09
C GLU A 33 -12.07 2.99 -7.64
N ILE A 34 -11.82 4.29 -7.59
CA ILE A 34 -10.62 4.90 -7.02
C ILE A 34 -11.07 5.77 -5.85
N ILE A 35 -10.55 5.51 -4.67
CA ILE A 35 -10.85 6.23 -3.44
C ILE A 35 -9.56 6.92 -2.99
N VAL A 36 -9.52 8.23 -3.15
CA VAL A 36 -8.46 9.07 -2.59
C VAL A 36 -8.91 9.53 -1.21
N VAL A 37 -8.08 9.30 -0.20
CA VAL A 37 -8.31 9.80 1.15
C VAL A 37 -7.29 10.88 1.43
N ASP A 38 -7.73 12.12 1.39
CA ASP A 38 -6.93 13.30 1.73
C ASP A 38 -6.84 13.41 3.25
N ASP A 39 -5.65 13.21 3.77
CA ASP A 39 -5.31 13.19 5.20
C ASP A 39 -4.97 14.62 5.72
N GLY A 40 -5.78 15.60 5.33
CA GLY A 40 -5.64 16.99 5.80
C GLY A 40 -4.53 17.76 5.07
N SER A 41 -4.42 17.62 3.76
CA SER A 41 -3.47 18.38 2.95
C SER A 41 -3.68 19.88 3.06
N THR A 42 -2.59 20.63 2.96
CA THR A 42 -2.54 22.11 3.00
C THR A 42 -2.02 22.72 1.69
N ASP A 43 -1.67 21.86 0.73
CA ASP A 43 -1.28 22.20 -0.64
C ASP A 43 -2.45 22.01 -1.63
N SER A 44 -2.19 22.03 -2.92
CA SER A 44 -3.21 21.85 -3.97
C SER A 44 -3.57 20.38 -4.25
N THR A 45 -3.32 19.45 -3.32
CA THR A 45 -3.63 18.02 -3.52
C THR A 45 -5.11 17.80 -3.87
N GLU A 46 -6.02 18.47 -3.16
CA GLU A 46 -7.46 18.33 -3.40
C GLU A 46 -7.87 18.80 -4.81
N GLU A 47 -7.36 19.95 -5.23
CA GLU A 47 -7.62 20.52 -6.56
C GLU A 47 -7.15 19.57 -7.65
N VAL A 48 -5.92 19.09 -7.53
CA VAL A 48 -5.34 18.14 -8.50
C VAL A 48 -6.15 16.85 -8.61
N VAL A 49 -6.62 16.30 -7.47
CA VAL A 49 -7.47 15.11 -7.48
C VAL A 49 -8.82 15.37 -8.17
N ARG A 50 -9.43 16.54 -7.95
CA ARG A 50 -10.71 16.92 -8.59
C ARG A 50 -10.57 17.12 -10.10
N GLU A 51 -9.43 17.64 -10.56
CA GLU A 51 -9.11 17.81 -11.97
C GLU A 51 -8.82 16.50 -12.69
N GLY A 52 -8.37 15.46 -11.96
CA GLY A 52 -8.08 14.14 -12.52
C GLY A 52 -9.28 13.43 -13.16
N GLY A 53 -10.49 13.95 -12.98
CA GLY A 53 -11.72 13.50 -13.64
C GLY A 53 -12.12 12.07 -13.28
N GLY A 54 -13.10 11.53 -14.00
CA GLY A 54 -13.51 10.14 -13.88
C GLY A 54 -14.24 9.80 -12.58
N SER A 55 -14.22 8.51 -12.21
CA SER A 55 -14.92 7.97 -11.05
C SER A 55 -14.05 8.01 -9.78
N ILE A 56 -13.31 9.11 -9.57
CA ILE A 56 -12.48 9.27 -8.37
C ILE A 56 -13.36 9.80 -7.24
N ARG A 57 -13.39 9.04 -6.15
CA ARG A 57 -14.07 9.43 -4.93
C ARG A 57 -13.06 10.01 -3.94
N LEU A 58 -13.11 11.32 -3.73
CA LEU A 58 -12.31 12.03 -2.74
C LEU A 58 -13.02 12.05 -1.39
N ILE A 59 -12.32 11.62 -0.35
CA ILE A 59 -12.76 11.65 1.05
C ILE A 59 -11.71 12.45 1.83
N LYS A 60 -12.14 13.31 2.72
CA LYS A 60 -11.24 14.13 3.57
C LYS A 60 -11.32 13.66 5.01
N GLN A 61 -10.19 13.70 5.68
CA GLN A 61 -10.11 13.55 7.14
C GLN A 61 -9.09 14.54 7.72
N ASP A 62 -9.13 14.74 9.03
CA ASP A 62 -8.05 15.42 9.75
C ASP A 62 -6.79 14.57 9.69
N HIS A 63 -5.61 15.19 9.77
CA HIS A 63 -4.33 14.50 9.66
C HIS A 63 -4.12 13.46 10.78
N ASN A 64 -4.36 12.20 10.43
CA ASN A 64 -4.27 11.04 11.32
C ASN A 64 -3.29 9.96 10.83
N GLY A 65 -2.56 10.24 9.74
CA GLY A 65 -1.55 9.38 9.15
C GLY A 65 -2.07 8.38 8.13
N ALA A 66 -1.14 7.83 7.35
CA ALA A 66 -1.43 6.96 6.21
C ALA A 66 -2.23 5.70 6.58
N GLY A 67 -1.99 5.11 7.75
CA GLY A 67 -2.74 3.96 8.26
C GLY A 67 -4.22 4.29 8.46
N ALA A 68 -4.53 5.45 9.07
CA ALA A 68 -5.90 5.92 9.26
C ALA A 68 -6.60 6.22 7.92
N ALA A 69 -5.89 6.87 7.00
CA ALA A 69 -6.39 7.17 5.66
C ALA A 69 -6.71 5.88 4.88
N ARG A 70 -5.81 4.89 4.89
CA ARG A 70 -6.08 3.59 4.27
C ARG A 70 -7.29 2.90 4.91
N ASN A 71 -7.42 2.94 6.23
CA ASN A 71 -8.56 2.37 6.95
C ASN A 71 -9.89 3.03 6.56
N LEU A 72 -9.93 4.34 6.41
CA LEU A 72 -11.11 5.08 5.96
C LEU A 72 -11.47 4.69 4.52
N GLY A 73 -10.47 4.56 3.64
CA GLY A 73 -10.64 4.06 2.28
C GLY A 73 -11.22 2.64 2.25
N VAL A 74 -10.70 1.72 3.07
CA VAL A 74 -11.23 0.33 3.17
C VAL A 74 -12.69 0.30 3.62
N ARG A 75 -13.07 1.13 4.62
CA ARG A 75 -14.47 1.24 5.07
C ARG A 75 -15.40 1.72 3.96
N SER A 76 -14.89 2.57 3.07
CA SER A 76 -15.65 3.15 1.96
C SER A 76 -15.68 2.29 0.71
N ALA A 77 -14.80 1.29 0.61
CA ALA A 77 -14.63 0.42 -0.55
C ALA A 77 -15.78 -0.58 -0.71
N GLN A 78 -16.21 -0.79 -1.97
CA GLN A 78 -17.30 -1.70 -2.33
C GLN A 78 -16.82 -2.91 -3.16
N GLY A 79 -15.59 -2.88 -3.66
CA GLY A 79 -15.01 -3.93 -4.48
C GLY A 79 -14.83 -5.25 -3.74
N GLU A 80 -14.76 -6.33 -4.49
CA GLU A 80 -14.42 -7.66 -3.99
C GLU A 80 -12.94 -7.77 -3.59
N TYR A 81 -12.11 -6.99 -4.26
CA TYR A 81 -10.68 -6.90 -4.01
C TYR A 81 -10.30 -5.49 -3.58
N LEU A 82 -9.29 -5.40 -2.71
CA LEU A 82 -8.67 -4.15 -2.29
C LEU A 82 -7.26 -4.07 -2.83
N ALA A 83 -6.88 -2.90 -3.29
CA ALA A 83 -5.51 -2.56 -3.64
C ALA A 83 -5.19 -1.17 -3.08
N PHE A 84 -3.92 -0.91 -2.84
CA PHE A 84 -3.44 0.34 -2.27
C PHE A 84 -2.35 0.91 -3.15
N LEU A 85 -2.25 2.23 -3.22
CA LEU A 85 -1.15 2.92 -3.88
C LEU A 85 -0.83 4.17 -3.07
N ASP A 86 0.44 4.39 -2.75
CA ASP A 86 0.85 5.65 -2.15
C ASP A 86 0.86 6.75 -3.22
N ALA A 87 0.49 7.98 -2.83
CA ALA A 87 0.23 9.07 -3.77
C ALA A 87 1.46 9.53 -4.58
N ASP A 88 2.65 9.08 -4.19
CA ASP A 88 3.95 9.36 -4.82
C ASP A 88 4.52 8.21 -5.67
N ASP A 89 3.85 7.04 -5.66
CA ASP A 89 4.27 5.84 -6.37
C ASP A 89 3.44 5.58 -7.65
N LEU A 90 3.85 4.61 -8.46
CA LEU A 90 3.19 4.27 -9.74
C LEU A 90 2.93 2.76 -9.83
N TRP A 91 1.88 2.39 -10.52
CA TRP A 91 1.65 1.01 -10.92
C TRP A 91 2.08 0.73 -12.36
N GLU A 92 2.60 -0.47 -12.57
CA GLU A 92 2.77 -1.01 -13.92
C GLU A 92 1.40 -1.33 -14.54
N PRO A 93 1.21 -1.14 -15.87
CA PRO A 93 -0.10 -1.23 -16.52
C PRO A 93 -0.84 -2.56 -16.36
N GLU A 94 -0.10 -3.65 -16.17
CA GLU A 94 -0.64 -5.01 -16.08
C GLU A 94 -0.93 -5.49 -14.66
N LYS A 95 -0.64 -4.68 -13.64
CA LYS A 95 -0.73 -5.07 -12.22
C LYS A 95 -2.08 -5.68 -11.87
N VAL A 96 -3.14 -4.93 -12.10
CA VAL A 96 -4.50 -5.35 -11.72
C VAL A 96 -4.89 -6.66 -12.43
N ARG A 97 -4.56 -6.79 -13.71
CA ARG A 97 -4.86 -7.99 -14.48
C ARG A 97 -4.14 -9.22 -13.93
N VAL A 98 -2.80 -9.17 -13.86
CA VAL A 98 -2.01 -10.35 -13.46
C VAL A 98 -2.29 -10.80 -12.03
N GLN A 99 -2.51 -9.86 -11.11
CA GLN A 99 -2.81 -10.20 -9.72
C GLN A 99 -4.24 -10.75 -9.55
N THR A 100 -5.23 -10.16 -10.25
CA THR A 100 -6.61 -10.67 -10.22
C THR A 100 -6.70 -12.07 -10.82
N ASP A 101 -5.96 -12.34 -11.90
CA ASP A 101 -5.92 -13.68 -12.53
C ASP A 101 -5.41 -14.75 -11.56
N VAL A 102 -4.42 -14.43 -10.70
CA VAL A 102 -3.97 -15.34 -9.63
C VAL A 102 -5.09 -15.60 -8.63
N LEU A 103 -5.77 -14.55 -8.14
CA LEU A 103 -6.84 -14.71 -7.16
C LEU A 103 -8.02 -15.51 -7.71
N ILE A 104 -8.32 -15.38 -9.01
CA ILE A 104 -9.39 -16.16 -9.67
C ILE A 104 -8.97 -17.62 -9.82
N THR A 105 -7.75 -17.87 -10.29
CA THR A 105 -7.29 -19.24 -10.61
C THR A 105 -6.82 -20.04 -9.40
N LYS A 106 -6.47 -19.35 -8.30
CA LYS A 106 -6.00 -19.95 -7.05
C LYS A 106 -6.89 -19.51 -5.87
N PRO A 107 -8.07 -20.15 -5.66
CA PRO A 107 -9.03 -19.75 -4.63
C PRO A 107 -8.47 -19.79 -3.19
N ALA A 108 -7.45 -20.63 -2.94
CA ALA A 108 -6.78 -20.71 -1.64
C ALA A 108 -5.85 -19.52 -1.35
N VAL A 109 -5.54 -18.68 -2.34
CA VAL A 109 -4.71 -17.48 -2.15
C VAL A 109 -5.60 -16.32 -1.72
N ASP A 110 -5.24 -15.68 -0.61
CA ASP A 110 -5.94 -14.53 -0.06
C ASP A 110 -5.39 -13.20 -0.60
N MET A 111 -4.07 -13.11 -0.79
CA MET A 111 -3.38 -11.89 -1.23
C MET A 111 -2.23 -12.19 -2.19
N VAL A 112 -2.05 -11.30 -3.16
CA VAL A 112 -1.02 -11.41 -4.19
C VAL A 112 -0.13 -10.16 -4.15
N PHE A 113 1.17 -10.40 -4.13
CA PHE A 113 2.19 -9.38 -4.30
C PHE A 113 2.84 -9.51 -5.68
N GLY A 114 3.62 -8.53 -6.07
CA GLY A 114 4.55 -8.61 -7.20
C GLY A 114 5.87 -7.96 -6.83
N HIS A 115 6.78 -7.90 -7.78
CA HIS A 115 8.04 -7.21 -7.57
C HIS A 115 7.87 -5.69 -7.64
N VAL A 116 8.74 -4.98 -6.96
CA VAL A 116 8.84 -3.52 -6.93
C VAL A 116 10.19 -3.11 -7.50
N ARG A 117 10.19 -2.13 -8.39
CA ARG A 117 11.39 -1.44 -8.85
C ARG A 117 11.40 -0.03 -8.26
N GLN A 118 12.57 0.43 -7.86
CA GLN A 118 12.75 1.81 -7.41
C GLN A 118 13.18 2.69 -8.58
N PHE A 119 12.82 3.96 -8.54
CA PHE A 119 13.30 4.97 -9.46
C PHE A 119 13.52 6.30 -8.75
N ILE A 120 14.49 7.06 -9.19
CA ILE A 120 14.79 8.37 -8.64
C ILE A 120 13.87 9.40 -9.29
N SER A 121 13.27 10.26 -8.49
CA SER A 121 12.41 11.32 -8.97
C SER A 121 13.21 12.31 -9.82
N PRO A 122 12.76 12.62 -11.06
CA PRO A 122 13.55 13.38 -12.02
C PRO A 122 13.85 14.82 -11.59
N GLU A 123 13.12 15.36 -10.63
CA GLU A 123 13.31 16.71 -10.10
C GLU A 123 14.41 16.81 -9.05
N LEU A 124 15.04 15.69 -8.65
CA LEU A 124 16.11 15.71 -7.66
C LEU A 124 17.42 16.21 -8.27
N ASP A 125 18.09 17.12 -7.57
CA ASP A 125 19.41 17.60 -7.93
C ASP A 125 20.47 16.49 -7.94
N GLU A 126 21.46 16.61 -8.81
CA GLU A 126 22.57 15.65 -8.94
C GLU A 126 23.31 15.43 -7.61
N SER A 127 23.42 16.47 -6.78
CA SER A 127 24.04 16.39 -5.45
C SER A 127 23.28 15.49 -4.47
N VAL A 128 21.97 15.28 -4.69
CA VAL A 128 21.11 14.37 -3.93
C VAL A 128 21.13 12.99 -4.57
N THR A 129 20.94 12.92 -5.87
CA THR A 129 20.86 11.64 -6.61
C THR A 129 22.13 10.82 -6.51
N SER A 130 23.31 11.47 -6.52
CA SER A 130 24.62 10.79 -6.37
C SER A 130 24.82 10.08 -5.02
N ARG A 131 24.00 10.41 -4.01
CA ARG A 131 24.03 9.79 -2.67
C ARG A 131 22.96 8.72 -2.47
N LEU A 132 22.09 8.53 -3.48
CA LEU A 132 20.99 7.58 -3.40
C LEU A 132 21.40 6.24 -3.97
N GLU A 133 21.25 5.20 -3.17
CA GLU A 133 21.26 3.84 -3.66
C GLU A 133 19.87 3.51 -4.26
N CYS A 134 19.80 3.48 -5.59
CA CYS A 134 18.62 3.01 -6.32
C CYS A 134 18.99 1.68 -7.00
N PRO A 135 18.63 0.53 -6.40
CA PRO A 135 18.91 -0.76 -7.00
C PRO A 135 18.24 -0.89 -8.36
N GLU A 136 19.00 -1.28 -9.39
CA GLU A 136 18.45 -1.55 -10.73
C GLU A 136 17.53 -2.77 -10.73
N ALA A 137 17.84 -3.75 -9.90
CA ALA A 137 17.09 -4.99 -9.80
C ALA A 137 15.77 -4.79 -9.07
N ALA A 138 14.69 -5.30 -9.69
CA ALA A 138 13.41 -5.42 -9.01
C ALA A 138 13.50 -6.48 -7.89
N MET A 139 12.82 -6.22 -6.78
CA MET A 139 12.82 -7.12 -5.62
C MET A 139 11.39 -7.45 -5.17
N PRO A 140 11.19 -8.58 -4.45
CA PRO A 140 9.90 -8.94 -3.89
C PRO A 140 9.30 -7.78 -3.09
N GLY A 141 8.09 -7.36 -3.48
CA GLY A 141 7.43 -6.15 -2.95
C GLY A 141 6.45 -6.46 -1.84
N TYR A 142 6.90 -6.81 -0.64
CA TYR A 142 6.02 -6.86 0.53
C TYR A 142 5.70 -5.44 1.01
N HIS A 143 4.85 -4.76 0.22
CA HIS A 143 4.48 -3.37 0.36
C HIS A 143 2.98 -3.20 0.03
N PRO A 144 2.22 -2.30 0.69
CA PRO A 144 0.80 -2.13 0.39
C PRO A 144 0.56 -1.79 -1.08
N GLY A 145 1.39 -0.94 -1.70
CA GLY A 145 1.28 -0.57 -3.12
C GLY A 145 1.46 -1.72 -4.10
N ALA A 146 2.18 -2.79 -3.71
CA ALA A 146 2.36 -3.98 -4.52
C ALA A 146 1.33 -5.09 -4.24
N MET A 147 0.44 -4.91 -3.25
CA MET A 147 -0.56 -5.90 -2.83
C MET A 147 -1.88 -5.76 -3.62
N LEU A 148 -2.51 -6.90 -3.90
CA LEU A 148 -3.94 -7.05 -4.19
C LEU A 148 -4.47 -8.15 -3.27
N ILE A 149 -5.57 -7.89 -2.57
CA ILE A 149 -6.11 -8.80 -1.56
C ILE A 149 -7.63 -8.95 -1.69
N ARG A 150 -8.17 -10.12 -1.34
CA ARG A 150 -9.61 -10.30 -1.14
C ARG A 150 -10.08 -9.41 -0.02
N ARG A 151 -11.13 -8.62 -0.24
CA ARG A 151 -11.68 -7.71 0.78
C ARG A 151 -12.09 -8.46 2.05
N GLU A 152 -12.71 -9.62 1.92
CA GLU A 152 -13.08 -10.47 3.06
C GLU A 152 -11.86 -10.95 3.87
N ALA A 153 -10.77 -11.30 3.19
CA ALA A 153 -9.52 -11.71 3.84
C ALA A 153 -8.89 -10.54 4.62
N PHE A 154 -8.86 -9.33 4.03
CA PHE A 154 -8.42 -8.14 4.73
C PHE A 154 -9.23 -7.89 6.00
N LEU A 155 -10.56 -7.97 5.91
CA LEU A 155 -11.45 -7.71 7.04
C LEU A 155 -11.35 -8.78 8.15
N ARG A 156 -10.96 -10.02 7.82
CA ARG A 156 -10.66 -11.06 8.82
C ARG A 156 -9.48 -10.70 9.71
N VAL A 157 -8.45 -10.06 9.14
CA VAL A 157 -7.26 -9.61 9.89
C VAL A 157 -7.58 -8.35 10.70
N GLY A 158 -8.40 -7.48 10.16
CA GLY A 158 -8.74 -6.18 10.71
C GLY A 158 -7.95 -5.05 10.04
N PHE A 159 -8.07 -3.86 10.60
CA PHE A 159 -7.53 -2.62 10.06
C PHE A 159 -6.06 -2.41 10.41
N PHE A 160 -5.40 -1.51 9.69
CA PHE A 160 -4.06 -1.06 10.03
C PHE A 160 -4.02 -0.38 11.40
N GLU A 161 -2.93 -0.58 12.14
CA GLU A 161 -2.69 0.11 13.41
C GLU A 161 -2.39 1.59 13.15
N THR A 162 -3.18 2.49 13.75
CA THR A 162 -3.06 3.94 13.52
C THR A 162 -2.10 4.63 14.48
N GLY A 163 -1.68 3.96 15.56
CA GLY A 163 -0.72 4.47 16.53
C GLY A 163 0.75 4.33 16.10
N LEU A 164 1.02 3.76 14.92
CA LEU A 164 2.35 3.59 14.37
C LEU A 164 2.67 4.73 13.41
N LYS A 165 3.83 5.36 13.57
CA LYS A 165 4.33 6.37 12.63
C LYS A 165 4.87 5.75 11.35
N VAL A 166 5.45 4.55 11.46
CA VAL A 166 5.96 3.75 10.34
C VAL A 166 5.71 2.26 10.62
N GLY A 167 5.62 1.46 9.56
CA GLY A 167 5.55 0.01 9.67
C GLY A 167 4.15 -0.55 9.95
N GLU A 168 3.08 0.26 9.83
CA GLU A 168 1.69 -0.17 10.00
C GLU A 168 1.33 -1.33 9.07
N PHE A 169 1.89 -1.35 7.87
CA PHE A 169 1.71 -2.46 6.94
C PHE A 169 2.46 -3.72 7.39
N ILE A 170 3.67 -3.58 7.94
CA ILE A 170 4.45 -4.73 8.43
C ILE A 170 3.73 -5.37 9.61
N ASP A 171 3.21 -4.57 10.55
CA ASP A 171 2.41 -5.08 11.66
C ASP A 171 1.17 -5.82 11.16
N TRP A 172 0.44 -5.21 10.22
CA TRP A 172 -0.75 -5.82 9.61
C TRP A 172 -0.40 -7.12 8.87
N TYR A 173 0.68 -7.14 8.09
CA TYR A 173 1.12 -8.32 7.35
C TYR A 173 1.49 -9.48 8.28
N LEU A 174 2.19 -9.19 9.38
CA LEU A 174 2.50 -10.20 10.38
C LEU A 174 1.22 -10.78 11.02
N LYS A 175 0.24 -9.93 11.34
CA LYS A 175 -1.09 -10.38 11.81
C LYS A 175 -1.81 -11.23 10.76
N ALA A 176 -1.71 -10.87 9.47
CA ALA A 176 -2.31 -11.63 8.38
C ALA A 176 -1.73 -13.05 8.28
N ILE A 177 -0.40 -13.18 8.36
CA ILE A 177 0.26 -14.49 8.36
C ILE A 177 -0.09 -15.28 9.64
N GLU A 178 -0.16 -14.64 10.79
CA GLU A 178 -0.58 -15.26 12.06
C GLU A 178 -2.04 -15.74 12.01
N ALA A 179 -2.91 -15.04 11.26
CA ALA A 179 -4.29 -15.45 10.98
C ALA A 179 -4.42 -16.51 9.87
N GLY A 180 -3.32 -17.02 9.33
CA GLY A 180 -3.29 -18.10 8.34
C GLY A 180 -3.57 -17.66 6.90
N LEU A 181 -3.54 -16.36 6.58
CA LEU A 181 -3.74 -15.89 5.22
C LEU A 181 -2.62 -16.39 4.29
N GLN A 182 -3.04 -16.86 3.10
CA GLN A 182 -2.12 -17.36 2.09
C GLN A 182 -1.71 -16.25 1.13
N SER A 183 -0.41 -15.99 1.04
CA SER A 183 0.16 -15.02 0.09
C SER A 183 0.80 -15.71 -1.11
N PHE A 184 0.75 -15.06 -2.26
CA PHE A 184 1.45 -15.44 -3.47
C PHE A 184 2.24 -14.25 -3.99
N ILE A 185 3.47 -14.47 -4.46
CA ILE A 185 4.27 -13.41 -5.06
C ILE A 185 4.54 -13.71 -6.53
N LEU A 186 4.20 -12.74 -7.38
CA LEU A 186 4.49 -12.76 -8.82
C LEU A 186 5.90 -12.26 -9.07
N PRO A 187 6.65 -12.85 -10.03
CA PRO A 187 7.96 -12.35 -10.43
C PRO A 187 7.91 -11.06 -11.25
N GLN A 188 6.72 -10.67 -11.73
CA GLN A 188 6.52 -9.45 -12.50
C GLN A 188 6.64 -8.22 -11.60
N VAL A 189 7.25 -7.16 -12.14
CA VAL A 189 7.18 -5.82 -11.54
C VAL A 189 5.74 -5.33 -11.66
N VAL A 190 5.17 -4.92 -10.55
CA VAL A 190 3.79 -4.41 -10.49
C VAL A 190 3.73 -2.96 -9.99
N MET A 191 4.82 -2.48 -9.43
CA MET A 191 4.89 -1.16 -8.81
C MET A 191 6.26 -0.54 -9.05
N LEU A 192 6.27 0.75 -9.33
CA LEU A 192 7.45 1.61 -9.37
C LEU A 192 7.42 2.52 -8.15
N ARG A 193 8.40 2.36 -7.27
CA ARG A 193 8.52 3.15 -6.06
C ARG A 193 9.41 4.36 -6.29
N ARG A 194 8.86 5.54 -6.05
CA ARG A 194 9.58 6.80 -6.21
C ARG A 194 10.49 7.07 -5.01
N LEU A 195 11.72 7.50 -5.30
CA LEU A 195 12.65 8.03 -4.33
C LEU A 195 12.73 9.55 -4.52
N HIS A 196 12.29 10.31 -3.51
CA HIS A 196 12.35 11.77 -3.49
C HIS A 196 12.81 12.29 -2.12
N ALA A 197 13.12 13.59 -2.03
CA ALA A 197 13.75 14.17 -0.84
C ALA A 197 12.95 13.93 0.45
N THR A 198 11.63 14.02 0.38
CA THR A 198 10.77 13.92 1.58
C THR A 198 10.70 12.50 2.12
N ASN A 199 10.63 11.46 1.25
CA ASN A 199 10.58 10.07 1.73
C ASN A 199 11.96 9.53 2.17
N LEU A 200 13.05 10.18 1.76
CA LEU A 200 14.41 9.83 2.19
C LEU A 200 14.70 10.29 3.62
N VAL A 201 14.25 11.48 3.99
CA VAL A 201 14.47 12.07 5.32
C VAL A 201 13.76 11.27 6.41
N LEU A 202 12.61 10.68 6.12
CA LEU A 202 11.83 9.90 7.08
C LEU A 202 12.43 8.51 7.38
N ARG A 203 13.26 7.97 6.48
CA ARG A 203 13.83 6.62 6.63
C ARG A 203 14.89 6.48 7.71
N GLU A 204 15.66 7.50 7.99
CA GLU A 204 16.89 7.33 8.79
C GLU A 204 16.68 7.39 10.32
N LYS A 205 15.72 8.12 10.84
CA LYS A 205 15.68 8.46 12.28
C LYS A 205 14.62 7.78 13.15
N GLN A 206 13.53 7.24 12.58
CA GLN A 206 12.40 6.73 13.38
C GLN A 206 12.09 5.24 13.22
N SER A 207 12.62 4.59 12.17
CA SER A 207 12.16 3.26 11.78
C SER A 207 12.64 2.11 12.69
N GLN A 208 13.85 2.16 13.22
CA GLN A 208 14.44 1.01 13.91
C GLN A 208 13.71 0.63 15.21
N SER A 209 13.34 1.60 16.04
CA SER A 209 12.64 1.33 17.31
C SER A 209 11.22 0.83 17.11
N GLU A 210 10.49 1.36 16.09
CA GLU A 210 9.14 0.91 15.78
C GLU A 210 9.14 -0.50 15.17
N TYR A 211 10.05 -0.80 14.26
CA TYR A 211 10.20 -2.16 13.73
C TYR A 211 10.54 -3.18 14.81
N ALA A 212 11.42 -2.84 15.74
CA ALA A 212 11.73 -3.70 16.88
C ALA A 212 10.49 -3.94 17.76
N ARG A 213 9.65 -2.90 17.99
CA ARG A 213 8.39 -3.01 18.74
C ARG A 213 7.39 -3.92 18.02
N ILE A 214 7.23 -3.77 16.70
CA ILE A 214 6.34 -4.59 15.88
C ILE A 214 6.77 -6.05 15.91
N LEU A 215 8.06 -6.34 15.72
CA LEU A 215 8.59 -7.70 15.75
C LEU A 215 8.43 -8.34 17.14
N LYS A 216 8.69 -7.58 18.21
CA LYS A 216 8.47 -8.05 19.57
C LYS A 216 7.00 -8.40 19.80
N ALA A 217 6.07 -7.53 19.42
CA ALA A 217 4.64 -7.79 19.56
C ALA A 217 4.21 -9.07 18.81
N SER A 218 4.71 -9.30 17.59
CA SER A 218 4.47 -10.53 16.83
C SER A 218 5.01 -11.77 17.55
N LEU A 219 6.23 -11.70 18.10
CA LEU A 219 6.79 -12.80 18.86
C LEU A 219 6.00 -13.12 20.12
N ASP A 220 5.51 -12.09 20.81
CA ASP A 220 4.71 -12.26 22.04
C ASP A 220 3.34 -12.90 21.70
N ARG A 221 2.67 -12.49 20.62
CA ARG A 221 1.45 -13.15 20.12
C ARG A 221 1.68 -14.63 19.79
N LYS A 222 2.77 -14.96 19.09
CA LYS A 222 3.12 -16.36 18.76
C LYS A 222 3.42 -17.21 20.01
N ARG A 223 4.05 -16.63 21.04
CA ARG A 223 4.30 -17.33 22.31
C ARG A 223 3.00 -17.59 23.05
N ALA A 224 2.10 -16.61 23.10
CA ALA A 224 0.79 -16.77 23.75
C ALA A 224 -0.05 -17.87 23.07
N ALA A 225 -0.10 -17.90 21.73
CA ALA A 225 -0.82 -18.94 20.98
C ALA A 225 -0.28 -20.36 21.27
N ARG A 226 1.05 -20.54 21.32
CA ARG A 226 1.67 -21.83 21.67
C ARG A 226 1.45 -22.25 23.12
N GLY A 227 1.26 -21.29 24.03
CA GLY A 227 0.95 -21.56 25.43
C GLY A 227 -0.45 -22.13 25.63
N THR A 228 -1.42 -21.68 24.84
CA THR A 228 -2.80 -22.18 24.88
C THR A 228 -2.95 -23.59 24.28
N GLU A 229 -2.15 -23.94 23.25
CA GLU A 229 -2.16 -25.29 22.65
C GLU A 229 -1.59 -26.38 23.54
N LYS A 230 -0.76 -26.03 24.56
CA LYS A 230 -0.17 -27.01 25.50
C LYS A 230 -1.09 -27.33 26.69
N HIS A 231 -2.19 -26.61 26.83
CA HIS A 231 -3.15 -26.78 27.95
C HIS A 231 -4.55 -27.19 27.49
N ALA A 232 -4.76 -27.44 26.18
CA ALA A 232 -5.95 -28.03 25.59
C ALA A 232 -5.69 -29.49 25.18
#